data_13d83e9b09eaffbd03372f275cdb1728
#
_entry.id   13d83e9b09eaffbd03372f275cdb1728
#
_cell.length_a   1.000
_cell.length_b   1.000
_cell.length_c   1.000
_cell.angle_alpha   90.00
_cell.angle_beta   90.00
_cell.angle_gamma   90.00
#
_symmetry.space_group_name_H-M   'P 1'
#
loop_
_entity.id
_entity.type
_entity.pdbx_description
1 polymer ?
#
loop_
_entity_poly.entity_id
_entity_poly.type
_entity_poly.pdbx_seq_one_letter_code
_entity_poly.pdbx_strand_id
1 'polypeptide(L)'
;MRILFMGTPDIAADCLKALYEAGHDICAVYTRRDKPVGRKQVLTAPPVKEVALAHGTPVFQPRTLRDGGEDENIRALAPELIVVVAYGCILPRSVLEAPKYGCINLHVSLLPKYRGSAPVQWAVLNGDAETGVSIMQMDEGLDTGDVLVCEKIAIDPEETSGQLFDRVTAVGARVLCETLPAIAAGTLKAEPQAHENASTAPMLSKEMAEFHLTDSADHIHNWVRGMNPWPGAWFVTAGGKKVKVMECRIAESHGEAAGTVLATKPLTVACGEGAIQLLHVVPEGKKPMDGTSFAAGLRLKAGDSL
;
A
#
# COMPACT_ATOMS: atom_id res chain seq x y z
N MET A 1 -6.51 23.52 -15.03
CA MET A 1 -7.74 23.03 -14.39
C MET A 1 -7.72 23.43 -12.94
N ARG A 2 -8.85 23.88 -12.39
CA ARG A 2 -9.00 24.23 -10.97
C ARG A 2 -9.37 23.00 -10.17
N ILE A 3 -8.47 22.55 -9.31
CA ILE A 3 -8.53 21.27 -8.62
C ILE A 3 -8.67 21.46 -7.11
N LEU A 4 -9.60 20.78 -6.48
CA LEU A 4 -9.63 20.50 -5.06
C LEU A 4 -8.93 19.15 -4.83
N PHE A 5 -7.86 19.12 -4.03
CA PHE A 5 -7.13 17.89 -3.76
C PHE A 5 -7.52 17.32 -2.39
N MET A 6 -7.79 16.02 -2.33
CA MET A 6 -8.09 15.29 -1.09
C MET A 6 -7.13 14.12 -0.91
N GLY A 7 -6.27 14.18 0.09
CA GLY A 7 -5.27 13.13 0.32
C GLY A 7 -4.63 13.23 1.70
N THR A 8 -3.87 12.19 2.09
CA THR A 8 -3.27 12.19 3.43
C THR A 8 -1.80 11.71 3.44
N PRO A 9 -1.44 10.47 3.03
CA PRO A 9 -0.09 9.92 3.18
C PRO A 9 0.87 10.39 2.07
N ASP A 10 2.10 9.86 2.10
CA ASP A 10 3.20 10.23 1.19
C ASP A 10 2.82 10.09 -0.28
N ILE A 11 2.16 9.01 -0.69
CA ILE A 11 1.70 8.86 -2.08
C ILE A 11 0.79 10.01 -2.53
N ALA A 12 -0.08 10.48 -1.64
CA ALA A 12 -0.93 11.63 -1.95
C ALA A 12 -0.12 12.93 -2.01
N ALA A 13 0.91 13.08 -1.16
CA ALA A 13 1.81 14.21 -1.20
C ALA A 13 2.61 14.28 -2.51
N ASP A 14 3.08 13.14 -3.01
CA ASP A 14 3.82 13.07 -4.28
C ASP A 14 2.92 13.34 -5.48
N CYS A 15 1.68 12.84 -5.48
CA CYS A 15 0.68 13.19 -6.48
C CYS A 15 0.36 14.71 -6.45
N LEU A 16 0.22 15.31 -5.26
CA LEU A 16 -0.02 16.73 -5.12
C LEU A 16 1.14 17.57 -5.66
N LYS A 17 2.40 17.19 -5.40
CA LYS A 17 3.58 17.85 -5.97
C LYS A 17 3.56 17.79 -7.50
N ALA A 18 3.29 16.60 -8.07
CA ALA A 18 3.20 16.45 -9.52
C ALA A 18 2.12 17.35 -10.15
N LEU A 19 0.97 17.53 -9.49
CA LEU A 19 -0.07 18.44 -9.95
C LEU A 19 0.37 19.92 -9.92
N TYR A 20 1.13 20.35 -8.89
CA TYR A 20 1.72 21.68 -8.87
C TYR A 20 2.74 21.88 -9.98
N GLU A 21 3.64 20.92 -10.17
CA GLU A 21 4.67 20.92 -11.22
C GLU A 21 4.06 20.96 -12.63
N ALA A 22 2.90 20.29 -12.81
CA ALA A 22 2.13 20.34 -14.05
C ALA A 22 1.36 21.67 -14.25
N GLY A 23 1.45 22.60 -13.31
CA GLY A 23 0.86 23.95 -13.43
C GLY A 23 -0.65 24.00 -13.18
N HIS A 24 -1.23 23.04 -12.46
CA HIS A 24 -2.63 23.07 -12.10
C HIS A 24 -2.93 24.07 -10.96
N ASP A 25 -4.09 24.71 -11.00
CA ASP A 25 -4.60 25.56 -9.93
C ASP A 25 -5.19 24.71 -8.81
N ILE A 26 -4.43 24.47 -7.75
CA ILE A 26 -4.91 23.75 -6.56
C ILE A 26 -5.59 24.76 -5.63
N CYS A 27 -6.91 24.85 -5.73
CA CYS A 27 -7.69 25.85 -4.99
C CYS A 27 -7.74 25.59 -3.48
N ALA A 28 -7.66 24.34 -3.06
CA ALA A 28 -7.57 23.93 -1.65
C ALA A 28 -7.14 22.47 -1.53
N VAL A 29 -6.72 22.11 -0.33
CA VAL A 29 -6.36 20.76 0.05
C VAL A 29 -7.17 20.31 1.27
N TYR A 30 -7.78 19.13 1.18
CA TYR A 30 -8.42 18.44 2.30
C TYR A 30 -7.56 17.25 2.72
N THR A 31 -7.26 17.18 4.01
CA THR A 31 -6.44 16.10 4.56
C THR A 31 -6.94 15.70 5.95
N ARG A 32 -6.46 14.56 6.47
CA ARG A 32 -6.76 14.12 7.84
C ARG A 32 -6.10 15.06 8.86
N ARG A 33 -6.63 15.04 10.08
CA ARG A 33 -6.08 15.82 11.20
C ARG A 33 -4.69 15.36 11.56
N ASP A 34 -3.88 16.28 12.08
CA ASP A 34 -2.60 15.97 12.71
C ASP A 34 -2.79 14.90 13.79
N LYS A 35 -1.88 13.94 13.82
CA LYS A 35 -1.94 12.80 14.75
C LYS A 35 -0.66 12.67 15.55
N PRO A 36 -0.74 12.20 16.80
CA PRO A 36 0.45 11.80 17.56
C PRO A 36 1.16 10.64 16.87
N VAL A 37 2.47 10.76 16.63
CA VAL A 37 3.31 9.76 15.97
C VAL A 37 4.49 9.35 16.84
N GLY A 38 4.88 8.09 16.75
CA GLY A 38 6.02 7.51 17.43
C GLY A 38 5.82 7.34 18.95
N ARG A 39 6.87 6.84 19.62
CA ARG A 39 6.83 6.57 21.09
C ARG A 39 6.62 7.84 21.93
N LYS A 40 7.08 8.99 21.44
CA LYS A 40 6.97 10.29 22.12
C LYS A 40 5.64 11.00 21.86
N GLN A 41 4.73 10.41 21.08
CA GLN A 41 3.42 10.97 20.74
C GLN A 41 3.50 12.43 20.23
N VAL A 42 4.49 12.71 19.36
CA VAL A 42 4.67 14.03 18.77
C VAL A 42 3.54 14.27 17.76
N LEU A 43 2.82 15.38 17.92
CA LEU A 43 1.77 15.78 16.99
C LEU A 43 2.42 16.09 15.63
N THR A 44 2.08 15.29 14.62
CA THR A 44 2.70 15.34 13.29
C THR A 44 1.65 15.65 12.24
N ALA A 45 1.96 16.61 11.39
CA ALA A 45 1.12 16.96 10.24
C ALA A 45 1.15 15.83 9.20
N PRO A 46 0.03 15.59 8.46
CA PRO A 46 0.05 14.73 7.29
C PRO A 46 1.00 15.26 6.22
N PRO A 47 1.71 14.39 5.44
CA PRO A 47 2.60 14.82 4.36
C PRO A 47 1.96 15.77 3.36
N VAL A 48 0.70 15.54 2.99
CA VAL A 48 -0.08 16.43 2.09
C VAL A 48 -0.22 17.85 2.65
N LYS A 49 -0.42 17.99 3.97
CA LYS A 49 -0.51 19.32 4.62
C LYS A 49 0.80 20.10 4.48
N GLU A 50 1.93 19.45 4.67
CA GLU A 50 3.25 20.08 4.56
C GLU A 50 3.48 20.60 3.13
N VAL A 51 3.18 19.78 2.12
CA VAL A 51 3.27 20.18 0.70
C VAL A 51 2.34 21.36 0.39
N ALA A 52 1.09 21.30 0.81
CA ALA A 52 0.12 22.36 0.54
C ALA A 52 0.54 23.70 1.17
N LEU A 53 1.00 23.68 2.42
CA LEU A 53 1.48 24.88 3.13
C LEU A 53 2.72 25.50 2.47
N ALA A 54 3.64 24.65 1.96
CA ALA A 54 4.82 25.12 1.21
C ALA A 54 4.45 25.87 -0.09
N HIS A 55 3.28 25.57 -0.67
CA HIS A 55 2.74 26.24 -1.86
C HIS A 55 1.73 27.35 -1.54
N GLY A 56 1.50 27.64 -0.26
CA GLY A 56 0.53 28.66 0.16
C GLY A 56 -0.94 28.28 -0.09
N THR A 57 -1.23 27.00 -0.32
CA THR A 57 -2.59 26.53 -0.60
C THR A 57 -3.37 26.35 0.71
N PRO A 58 -4.64 26.80 0.78
CA PRO A 58 -5.51 26.58 1.94
C PRO A 58 -5.68 25.10 2.28
N VAL A 59 -5.58 24.75 3.57
CA VAL A 59 -5.70 23.38 4.07
C VAL A 59 -6.88 23.25 5.02
N PHE A 60 -7.73 22.27 4.74
CA PHE A 60 -8.89 21.93 5.56
C PHE A 60 -8.72 20.52 6.15
N GLN A 61 -9.05 20.40 7.45
CA GLN A 61 -8.90 19.13 8.19
C GLN A 61 -10.20 18.76 8.92
N PRO A 62 -11.32 18.57 8.21
CA PRO A 62 -12.59 18.21 8.85
C PRO A 62 -12.50 16.82 9.49
N ARG A 63 -13.35 16.58 10.47
CA ARG A 63 -13.50 15.26 11.09
C ARG A 63 -14.17 14.27 10.12
N THR A 64 -15.16 14.76 9.41
CA THR A 64 -15.98 14.02 8.45
C THR A 64 -16.50 14.97 7.38
N LEU A 65 -16.93 14.45 6.25
CA LEU A 65 -17.68 15.18 5.23
C LEU A 65 -19.18 14.80 5.23
N ARG A 66 -19.55 13.79 6.01
CA ARG A 66 -20.92 13.23 6.01
C ARG A 66 -21.97 14.09 6.69
N ASP A 67 -21.55 15.04 7.52
CA ASP A 67 -22.44 15.94 8.26
C ASP A 67 -22.84 17.18 7.45
N GLY A 68 -22.34 17.33 6.20
CA GLY A 68 -22.61 18.47 5.33
C GLY A 68 -21.91 19.76 5.74
N GLY A 69 -21.10 19.75 6.78
CA GLY A 69 -20.43 20.96 7.30
C GLY A 69 -19.45 21.62 6.34
N GLU A 70 -18.98 20.88 5.33
CA GLU A 70 -18.04 21.39 4.32
C GLU A 70 -18.68 21.67 2.96
N ASP A 71 -19.95 21.35 2.76
CA ASP A 71 -20.62 21.44 1.46
C ASP A 71 -20.60 22.86 0.87
N GLU A 72 -20.85 23.88 1.71
CA GLU A 72 -20.80 25.30 1.29
C GLU A 72 -19.36 25.73 0.97
N ASN A 73 -18.39 25.33 1.77
CA ASN A 73 -16.98 25.62 1.54
C ASN A 73 -16.51 25.03 0.21
N ILE A 74 -16.82 23.76 -0.05
CA ILE A 74 -16.45 23.07 -1.29
C ILE A 74 -17.10 23.75 -2.50
N ARG A 75 -18.37 24.13 -2.43
CA ARG A 75 -19.05 24.86 -3.51
C ARG A 75 -18.45 26.25 -3.72
N ALA A 76 -18.13 26.97 -2.64
CA ALA A 76 -17.52 28.30 -2.72
C ALA A 76 -16.12 28.27 -3.35
N LEU A 77 -15.35 27.21 -3.15
CA LEU A 77 -14.06 26.98 -3.81
C LEU A 77 -14.20 26.77 -5.32
N ALA A 78 -15.41 26.43 -5.80
CA ALA A 78 -15.75 26.20 -7.21
C ALA A 78 -14.72 25.32 -7.96
N PRO A 79 -14.39 24.11 -7.47
CA PRO A 79 -13.46 23.23 -8.17
C PRO A 79 -14.10 22.72 -9.48
N GLU A 80 -13.29 22.59 -10.53
CA GLU A 80 -13.72 21.92 -11.75
C GLU A 80 -13.65 20.39 -11.58
N LEU A 81 -12.71 19.90 -10.75
CA LEU A 81 -12.47 18.50 -10.46
C LEU A 81 -12.04 18.35 -9.00
N ILE A 82 -12.47 17.27 -8.36
CA ILE A 82 -11.87 16.80 -7.11
C ILE A 82 -10.97 15.61 -7.41
N VAL A 83 -9.70 15.67 -6.99
CA VAL A 83 -8.74 14.57 -7.07
C VAL A 83 -8.55 13.96 -5.69
N VAL A 84 -8.81 12.67 -5.57
CA VAL A 84 -8.70 11.93 -4.30
C VAL A 84 -7.57 10.92 -4.39
N VAL A 85 -6.66 10.93 -3.42
CA VAL A 85 -5.59 9.94 -3.29
C VAL A 85 -5.44 9.56 -1.81
N ALA A 86 -5.84 8.35 -1.44
CA ALA A 86 -5.72 7.82 -0.08
C ALA A 86 -6.16 8.82 1.01
N TYR A 87 -7.31 9.46 0.83
CA TYR A 87 -7.82 10.48 1.76
C TYR A 87 -8.29 9.89 3.09
N GLY A 88 -8.90 8.71 3.06
CA GLY A 88 -9.38 8.00 4.25
C GLY A 88 -10.66 8.58 4.86
N CYS A 89 -11.47 9.31 4.09
CA CYS A 89 -12.83 9.71 4.41
C CYS A 89 -13.77 9.32 3.26
N ILE A 90 -15.00 8.97 3.62
CA ILE A 90 -16.06 8.77 2.62
C ILE A 90 -16.57 10.13 2.17
N LEU A 91 -16.70 10.30 0.86
CA LEU A 91 -17.29 11.47 0.23
C LEU A 91 -18.81 11.24 0.09
N PRO A 92 -19.64 12.12 0.67
CA PRO A 92 -21.07 12.05 0.46
C PRO A 92 -21.44 12.50 -0.96
N ARG A 93 -22.63 12.17 -1.41
CA ARG A 93 -23.15 12.52 -2.73
C ARG A 93 -23.08 14.03 -3.04
N SER A 94 -23.33 14.88 -2.03
CA SER A 94 -23.24 16.34 -2.16
C SER A 94 -21.82 16.82 -2.56
N VAL A 95 -20.78 16.11 -2.16
CA VAL A 95 -19.38 16.38 -2.53
C VAL A 95 -19.04 15.74 -3.87
N LEU A 96 -19.49 14.51 -4.11
CA LEU A 96 -19.25 13.80 -5.39
C LEU A 96 -19.81 14.55 -6.60
N GLU A 97 -20.97 15.20 -6.45
CA GLU A 97 -21.69 15.93 -7.51
C GLU A 97 -21.33 17.42 -7.55
N ALA A 98 -20.49 17.94 -6.63
CA ALA A 98 -20.19 19.35 -6.57
C ALA A 98 -19.34 19.88 -7.75
N PRO A 99 -18.26 19.21 -8.21
CA PRO A 99 -17.44 19.70 -9.29
C PRO A 99 -17.99 19.29 -10.67
N LYS A 100 -17.70 20.14 -11.68
CA LYS A 100 -18.13 19.93 -13.07
C LYS A 100 -17.75 18.55 -13.64
N TYR A 101 -16.54 18.10 -13.35
CA TYR A 101 -16.00 16.82 -13.83
C TYR A 101 -16.09 15.72 -12.76
N GLY A 102 -16.80 15.96 -11.65
CA GLY A 102 -16.96 15.00 -10.56
C GLY A 102 -15.67 14.79 -9.75
N CYS A 103 -15.59 13.65 -9.13
CA CYS A 103 -14.46 13.24 -8.29
C CYS A 103 -13.76 12.05 -8.93
N ILE A 104 -12.44 12.10 -9.04
CA ILE A 104 -11.62 10.95 -9.46
C ILE A 104 -10.75 10.46 -8.31
N ASN A 105 -10.50 9.16 -8.28
CA ASN A 105 -9.56 8.56 -7.33
C ASN A 105 -8.42 7.87 -8.07
N LEU A 106 -7.19 8.08 -7.60
CA LEU A 106 -6.06 7.25 -7.95
C LEU A 106 -6.04 6.05 -7.00
N HIS A 107 -6.32 4.87 -7.54
CA HIS A 107 -6.26 3.60 -6.83
C HIS A 107 -5.05 2.78 -7.30
N VAL A 108 -4.31 2.19 -6.36
CA VAL A 108 -3.04 1.53 -6.64
C VAL A 108 -3.19 0.02 -6.83
N SER A 109 -4.13 -0.36 -7.69
CA SER A 109 -4.32 -1.70 -8.23
C SER A 109 -4.93 -1.67 -9.62
N LEU A 110 -5.01 -2.82 -10.27
CA LEU A 110 -5.77 -3.06 -11.49
C LEU A 110 -7.22 -3.39 -11.11
N LEU A 111 -8.07 -2.36 -10.94
CA LEU A 111 -9.48 -2.56 -10.64
C LEU A 111 -10.16 -3.44 -11.70
N PRO A 112 -11.08 -4.35 -11.29
CA PRO A 112 -11.74 -4.45 -9.98
C PRO A 112 -11.00 -5.27 -8.92
N LYS A 113 -9.77 -5.74 -9.16
CA LYS A 113 -8.98 -6.44 -8.15
C LYS A 113 -8.52 -5.48 -7.04
N TYR A 114 -8.51 -5.99 -5.81
CA TYR A 114 -7.90 -5.32 -4.65
C TYR A 114 -8.55 -3.98 -4.30
N ARG A 115 -9.88 -3.90 -4.27
CA ARG A 115 -10.60 -2.77 -3.66
C ARG A 115 -10.26 -2.64 -2.19
N GLY A 116 -9.99 -1.43 -1.69
CA GLY A 116 -9.73 -1.17 -0.28
C GLY A 116 -8.37 -0.56 0.02
N SER A 117 -7.84 -0.84 1.22
CA SER A 117 -6.81 0.01 1.82
C SER A 117 -5.36 -0.42 1.59
N ALA A 118 -5.11 -1.68 1.18
CA ALA A 118 -3.76 -2.24 1.06
C ALA A 118 -3.51 -3.01 -0.25
N PRO A 119 -3.93 -2.49 -1.42
CA PRO A 119 -3.90 -3.23 -2.68
C PRO A 119 -2.50 -3.67 -3.09
N VAL A 120 -1.48 -2.83 -2.92
CA VAL A 120 -0.09 -3.14 -3.27
C VAL A 120 0.45 -4.31 -2.46
N GLN A 121 0.20 -4.29 -1.15
CA GLN A 121 0.63 -5.37 -0.26
C GLN A 121 -0.04 -6.69 -0.62
N TRP A 122 -1.35 -6.67 -0.86
CA TRP A 122 -2.10 -7.88 -1.20
C TRP A 122 -1.70 -8.47 -2.55
N ALA A 123 -1.33 -7.66 -3.54
CA ALA A 123 -0.78 -8.17 -4.80
C ALA A 123 0.52 -8.97 -4.57
N VAL A 124 1.42 -8.47 -3.70
CA VAL A 124 2.67 -9.17 -3.35
C VAL A 124 2.39 -10.42 -2.49
N LEU A 125 1.51 -10.32 -1.48
CA LEU A 125 1.14 -11.44 -0.61
C LEU A 125 0.54 -12.62 -1.38
N ASN A 126 -0.24 -12.33 -2.42
CA ASN A 126 -0.85 -13.33 -3.28
C ASN A 126 0.10 -13.86 -4.37
N GLY A 127 1.30 -13.30 -4.51
CA GLY A 127 2.27 -13.73 -5.51
C GLY A 127 1.87 -13.34 -6.95
N ASP A 128 1.09 -12.27 -7.12
CA ASP A 128 0.73 -11.79 -8.44
C ASP A 128 1.99 -11.37 -9.23
N ALA A 129 2.02 -11.66 -10.52
CA ALA A 129 3.12 -11.26 -11.40
C ALA A 129 3.01 -9.78 -11.86
N GLU A 130 1.83 -9.19 -11.74
CA GLU A 130 1.56 -7.81 -12.12
C GLU A 130 0.55 -7.15 -11.18
N THR A 131 0.68 -5.86 -11.03
CA THR A 131 -0.30 -4.95 -10.42
C THR A 131 -0.45 -3.72 -11.31
N GLY A 132 -0.87 -2.60 -10.77
CA GLY A 132 -0.93 -1.36 -11.53
C GLY A 132 -1.56 -0.21 -10.78
N VAL A 133 -1.96 0.79 -11.55
CA VAL A 133 -2.72 1.93 -11.07
C VAL A 133 -3.98 2.09 -11.90
N SER A 134 -5.06 2.53 -11.27
CA SER A 134 -6.33 2.85 -11.91
C SER A 134 -6.76 4.26 -11.52
N ILE A 135 -7.06 5.10 -12.52
CA ILE A 135 -7.82 6.32 -12.30
C ILE A 135 -9.29 5.98 -12.51
N MET A 136 -10.11 6.15 -11.48
CA MET A 136 -11.54 5.86 -11.56
C MET A 136 -12.40 7.08 -11.24
N GLN A 137 -13.56 7.18 -11.84
CA GLN A 137 -14.63 8.08 -11.44
C GLN A 137 -15.22 7.58 -10.13
N MET A 138 -15.31 8.41 -9.11
CA MET A 138 -15.84 7.98 -7.82
C MET A 138 -17.35 7.92 -7.81
N ASP A 139 -17.87 6.92 -7.14
CA ASP A 139 -19.28 6.77 -6.75
C ASP A 139 -19.43 6.67 -5.22
N GLU A 140 -20.61 6.30 -4.73
CA GLU A 140 -20.87 6.14 -3.29
C GLU A 140 -20.27 4.84 -2.70
N GLY A 141 -19.80 3.91 -3.54
CA GLY A 141 -19.21 2.64 -3.13
C GLY A 141 -17.72 2.72 -2.78
N LEU A 142 -17.20 1.63 -2.24
CA LEU A 142 -15.76 1.51 -1.98
C LEU A 142 -15.05 1.01 -3.24
N ASP A 143 -14.37 1.90 -3.93
CA ASP A 143 -13.58 1.63 -5.13
C ASP A 143 -14.40 0.90 -6.23
N THR A 144 -15.69 1.26 -6.37
CA THR A 144 -16.65 0.62 -7.29
C THR A 144 -16.91 1.39 -8.57
N GLY A 145 -16.50 2.66 -8.63
CA GLY A 145 -16.77 3.54 -9.75
C GLY A 145 -16.06 3.13 -11.04
N ASP A 146 -16.51 3.69 -12.15
CA ASP A 146 -16.03 3.35 -13.48
C ASP A 146 -14.56 3.71 -13.67
N VAL A 147 -13.79 2.84 -14.32
CA VAL A 147 -12.36 3.05 -14.59
C VAL A 147 -12.19 3.92 -15.82
N LEU A 148 -11.41 5.01 -15.67
CA LEU A 148 -11.07 5.92 -16.77
C LEU A 148 -9.78 5.53 -17.46
N VAL A 149 -8.76 5.15 -16.68
CA VAL A 149 -7.43 4.75 -17.16
C VAL A 149 -6.88 3.67 -16.24
N CYS A 150 -6.18 2.69 -16.82
CA CYS A 150 -5.48 1.64 -16.11
C CYS A 150 -4.07 1.49 -16.69
N GLU A 151 -3.05 1.42 -15.84
CA GLU A 151 -1.68 1.12 -16.28
C GLU A 151 -1.11 -0.04 -15.48
N LYS A 152 -0.56 -1.04 -16.18
CA LYS A 152 0.03 -2.25 -15.60
C LYS A 152 1.47 -2.04 -15.19
N ILE A 153 1.85 -2.67 -14.09
CA ILE A 153 3.21 -2.66 -13.52
C ILE A 153 3.57 -4.10 -13.19
N ALA A 154 4.65 -4.63 -13.79
CA ALA A 154 5.17 -5.94 -13.42
C ALA A 154 5.73 -5.91 -11.99
N ILE A 155 5.49 -6.97 -11.22
CA ILE A 155 6.05 -7.17 -9.88
C ILE A 155 7.33 -7.99 -10.02
N ASP A 156 8.46 -7.48 -9.50
CA ASP A 156 9.69 -8.25 -9.46
C ASP A 156 9.54 -9.38 -8.42
N PRO A 157 9.98 -10.62 -8.73
CA PRO A 157 9.85 -11.76 -7.82
C PRO A 157 10.48 -11.55 -6.44
N GLU A 158 11.48 -10.69 -6.33
CA GLU A 158 12.22 -10.44 -5.08
C GLU A 158 11.86 -9.10 -4.42
N GLU A 159 11.10 -8.22 -5.10
CA GLU A 159 10.79 -6.92 -4.50
C GLU A 159 9.80 -7.01 -3.35
N THR A 160 10.00 -6.15 -2.35
CA THR A 160 9.09 -5.99 -1.22
C THR A 160 7.90 -5.10 -1.58
N SER A 161 6.82 -5.20 -0.82
CA SER A 161 5.67 -4.30 -0.99
C SER A 161 6.05 -2.82 -0.82
N GLY A 162 7.06 -2.50 0.00
CA GLY A 162 7.57 -1.15 0.14
C GLY A 162 8.23 -0.64 -1.14
N GLN A 163 9.11 -1.43 -1.75
CA GLN A 163 9.76 -1.08 -3.02
C GLN A 163 8.75 -0.95 -4.17
N LEU A 164 7.80 -1.89 -4.25
CA LEU A 164 6.72 -1.81 -5.22
C LEU A 164 5.86 -0.57 -5.01
N PHE A 165 5.58 -0.20 -3.74
CA PHE A 165 4.79 0.99 -3.41
C PHE A 165 5.45 2.28 -3.92
N ASP A 166 6.77 2.41 -3.80
CA ASP A 166 7.51 3.56 -4.34
C ASP A 166 7.37 3.64 -5.87
N ARG A 167 7.47 2.52 -6.58
CA ARG A 167 7.30 2.45 -8.04
C ARG A 167 5.87 2.80 -8.47
N VAL A 168 4.89 2.22 -7.79
CA VAL A 168 3.45 2.47 -8.05
C VAL A 168 3.10 3.93 -7.78
N THR A 169 3.70 4.54 -6.76
CA THR A 169 3.53 5.98 -6.45
C THR A 169 4.01 6.85 -7.61
N ALA A 170 5.22 6.60 -8.13
CA ALA A 170 5.78 7.37 -9.24
C ALA A 170 4.95 7.22 -10.52
N VAL A 171 4.53 5.99 -10.86
CA VAL A 171 3.66 5.73 -12.01
C VAL A 171 2.30 6.39 -11.83
N GLY A 172 1.71 6.28 -10.63
CA GLY A 172 0.40 6.86 -10.32
C GLY A 172 0.38 8.37 -10.46
N ALA A 173 1.38 9.07 -9.94
CA ALA A 173 1.50 10.52 -10.06
C ALA A 173 1.60 10.97 -11.53
N ARG A 174 2.37 10.25 -12.36
CA ARG A 174 2.48 10.51 -13.80
C ARG A 174 1.15 10.25 -14.51
N VAL A 175 0.56 9.06 -14.33
CA VAL A 175 -0.72 8.68 -14.97
C VAL A 175 -1.84 9.64 -14.60
N LEU A 176 -1.89 10.09 -13.33
CA LEU A 176 -2.84 11.10 -12.88
C LEU A 176 -2.71 12.39 -13.72
N CYS A 177 -1.50 12.94 -13.81
CA CYS A 177 -1.28 14.19 -14.58
C CYS A 177 -1.59 14.01 -16.08
N GLU A 178 -1.20 12.89 -16.68
CA GLU A 178 -1.48 12.57 -18.09
C GLU A 178 -2.97 12.40 -18.40
N THR A 179 -3.76 12.01 -17.40
CA THR A 179 -5.21 11.78 -17.55
C THR A 179 -6.02 13.08 -17.54
N LEU A 180 -5.57 14.12 -16.83
CA LEU A 180 -6.34 15.35 -16.61
C LEU A 180 -6.72 16.11 -17.90
N PRO A 181 -5.85 16.26 -18.91
CA PRO A 181 -6.23 16.90 -20.17
C PRO A 181 -7.39 16.18 -20.89
N ALA A 182 -7.41 14.88 -20.87
CA ALA A 182 -8.45 14.07 -21.50
C ALA A 182 -9.79 14.15 -20.74
N ILE A 183 -9.74 14.28 -19.39
CA ILE A 183 -10.94 14.59 -18.58
C ILE A 183 -11.50 15.95 -18.97
N ALA A 184 -10.64 16.99 -19.06
CA ALA A 184 -11.07 18.33 -19.44
C ALA A 184 -11.68 18.40 -20.85
N ALA A 185 -11.16 17.60 -21.77
CA ALA A 185 -11.66 17.50 -23.15
C ALA A 185 -12.90 16.62 -23.28
N GLY A 186 -13.27 15.85 -22.23
CA GLY A 186 -14.39 14.90 -22.28
C GLY A 186 -14.17 13.73 -23.26
N THR A 187 -12.91 13.36 -23.51
CA THR A 187 -12.52 12.33 -24.49
C THR A 187 -12.33 10.94 -23.88
N LEU A 188 -12.32 10.83 -22.56
CA LEU A 188 -12.22 9.54 -21.87
C LEU A 188 -13.57 8.83 -21.84
N LYS A 189 -13.51 7.55 -22.12
CA LYS A 189 -14.64 6.66 -21.93
C LYS A 189 -14.50 5.96 -20.60
N ALA A 190 -15.45 6.18 -19.70
CA ALA A 190 -15.53 5.46 -18.44
C ALA A 190 -15.97 4.00 -18.72
N GLU A 191 -15.26 3.04 -18.18
CA GLU A 191 -15.55 1.60 -18.32
C GLU A 191 -16.05 1.05 -16.99
N PRO A 192 -17.30 0.54 -16.96
CA PRO A 192 -17.84 -0.10 -15.77
C PRO A 192 -16.99 -1.28 -15.34
N GLN A 193 -16.79 -1.41 -14.02
CA GLN A 193 -16.03 -2.54 -13.46
C GLN A 193 -16.86 -3.85 -13.54
N ALA A 194 -16.21 -4.95 -13.93
CA ALA A 194 -16.77 -6.30 -13.85
C ALA A 194 -16.81 -6.77 -12.40
N HIS A 195 -17.88 -6.48 -11.68
CA HIS A 195 -18.01 -6.70 -10.24
C HIS A 195 -17.81 -8.15 -9.80
N GLU A 196 -18.10 -9.11 -10.67
CA GLU A 196 -17.87 -10.55 -10.44
C GLU A 196 -16.38 -10.91 -10.32
N ASN A 197 -15.49 -10.07 -10.86
CA ASN A 197 -14.03 -10.25 -10.79
C ASN A 197 -13.39 -9.43 -9.64
N ALA A 198 -14.20 -8.79 -8.81
CA ALA A 198 -13.69 -7.94 -7.74
C ALA A 198 -13.10 -8.77 -6.61
N SER A 199 -11.97 -8.29 -6.07
CA SER A 199 -11.41 -8.77 -4.81
C SER A 199 -11.16 -7.61 -3.85
N THR A 200 -11.01 -7.93 -2.57
CA THR A 200 -10.80 -6.94 -1.51
C THR A 200 -9.36 -6.98 -0.99
N ALA A 201 -8.87 -5.83 -0.59
CA ALA A 201 -7.55 -5.64 0.00
C ALA A 201 -7.68 -4.89 1.35
N PRO A 202 -8.10 -5.59 2.42
CA PRO A 202 -8.25 -4.98 3.73
C PRO A 202 -6.92 -4.49 4.27
N MET A 203 -6.99 -3.53 5.21
CA MET A 203 -5.80 -3.02 5.89
C MET A 203 -5.08 -4.15 6.63
N LEU A 204 -3.76 -4.18 6.51
CA LEU A 204 -2.93 -5.15 7.24
C LEU A 204 -2.95 -4.87 8.74
N SER A 205 -2.77 -5.91 9.53
CA SER A 205 -2.57 -5.82 10.98
C SER A 205 -1.30 -6.55 11.41
N LYS A 206 -0.87 -6.31 12.65
CA LYS A 206 0.33 -6.98 13.20
C LYS A 206 0.10 -8.46 13.43
N GLU A 207 -1.14 -8.83 13.71
CA GLU A 207 -1.57 -10.22 13.96
C GLU A 207 -1.50 -11.04 12.68
N MET A 208 -1.80 -10.44 11.53
CA MET A 208 -1.72 -11.09 10.22
C MET A 208 -0.28 -11.42 9.80
N ALA A 209 0.72 -10.85 10.44
CA ALA A 209 2.12 -11.02 10.04
C ALA A 209 2.75 -12.34 10.47
N GLU A 210 2.06 -13.16 11.25
CA GLU A 210 2.52 -14.50 11.60
C GLU A 210 2.42 -15.44 10.40
N PHE A 211 3.47 -16.23 10.21
CA PHE A 211 3.47 -17.35 9.30
C PHE A 211 3.97 -18.61 10.01
N HIS A 212 3.70 -19.78 9.45
CA HIS A 212 4.11 -21.05 10.00
C HIS A 212 5.08 -21.75 9.04
N LEU A 213 6.11 -22.41 9.57
CA LEU A 213 7.03 -23.20 8.74
C LEU A 213 6.34 -24.38 8.04
N THR A 214 5.10 -24.71 8.44
CA THR A 214 4.23 -25.68 7.75
C THR A 214 3.59 -25.11 6.47
N ASP A 215 3.67 -23.83 6.21
CA ASP A 215 3.22 -23.21 4.97
C ASP A 215 4.23 -23.54 3.85
N SER A 216 3.87 -23.35 2.57
CA SER A 216 4.79 -23.53 1.46
C SER A 216 5.89 -22.47 1.44
N ALA A 217 7.04 -22.78 0.88
CA ALA A 217 8.14 -21.83 0.71
C ALA A 217 7.71 -20.59 -0.10
N ASP A 218 6.92 -20.77 -1.16
CA ASP A 218 6.36 -19.66 -1.96
C ASP A 218 5.45 -18.76 -1.13
N HIS A 219 4.57 -19.34 -0.31
CA HIS A 219 3.71 -18.56 0.57
C HIS A 219 4.54 -17.75 1.57
N ILE A 220 5.50 -18.38 2.25
CA ILE A 220 6.35 -17.70 3.22
C ILE A 220 7.16 -16.58 2.56
N HIS A 221 7.73 -16.82 1.38
CA HIS A 221 8.49 -15.83 0.63
C HIS A 221 7.61 -14.61 0.28
N ASN A 222 6.43 -14.85 -0.27
CA ASN A 222 5.46 -13.79 -0.58
C ASN A 222 5.02 -13.04 0.68
N TRP A 223 4.83 -13.77 1.80
CA TRP A 223 4.44 -13.19 3.08
C TRP A 223 5.52 -12.27 3.64
N VAL A 224 6.79 -12.72 3.62
CA VAL A 224 7.94 -11.92 4.08
C VAL A 224 8.07 -10.63 3.28
N ARG A 225 8.06 -10.70 1.95
CA ARG A 225 8.20 -9.50 1.10
C ARG A 225 6.94 -8.63 1.09
N GLY A 226 5.74 -9.21 1.16
CA GLY A 226 4.47 -8.48 1.19
C GLY A 226 4.22 -7.74 2.50
N MET A 227 4.70 -8.27 3.63
CA MET A 227 4.64 -7.63 4.94
C MET A 227 5.80 -6.67 5.21
N ASN A 228 6.74 -6.49 4.30
CA ASN A 228 7.90 -5.62 4.45
C ASN A 228 7.66 -4.26 3.75
N PRO A 229 7.82 -3.09 4.40
CA PRO A 229 8.45 -2.87 5.72
C PRO A 229 7.52 -3.04 6.93
N TRP A 230 6.20 -3.03 6.74
CA TRP A 230 5.23 -3.11 7.83
C TRP A 230 4.08 -4.06 7.46
N PRO A 231 3.61 -4.87 8.41
CA PRO A 231 3.99 -5.01 9.83
C PRO A 231 5.28 -5.79 10.07
N GLY A 232 5.79 -6.49 9.06
CA GLY A 232 6.95 -7.36 9.06
C GLY A 232 6.64 -8.77 9.54
N ALA A 233 6.80 -9.74 8.63
CA ALA A 233 6.49 -11.14 8.84
C ALA A 233 7.33 -11.77 9.95
N TRP A 234 6.75 -12.71 10.70
CA TRP A 234 7.41 -13.38 11.81
C TRP A 234 6.86 -14.78 12.03
N PHE A 235 7.66 -15.63 12.62
CA PHE A 235 7.28 -16.96 13.08
C PHE A 235 7.75 -17.20 14.52
N VAL A 236 7.28 -18.29 15.12
CA VAL A 236 7.70 -18.74 16.46
C VAL A 236 8.56 -20.00 16.31
N THR A 237 9.76 -19.97 16.88
CA THR A 237 10.65 -21.13 16.92
C THR A 237 10.10 -22.25 17.80
N ALA A 238 10.59 -23.50 17.66
CA ALA A 238 10.27 -24.61 18.57
C ALA A 238 10.54 -24.27 20.05
N GLY A 239 11.47 -23.36 20.33
CA GLY A 239 11.75 -22.84 21.68
C GLY A 239 10.82 -21.72 22.14
N GLY A 240 9.74 -21.43 21.41
CA GLY A 240 8.72 -20.43 21.77
C GLY A 240 9.16 -18.97 21.60
N LYS A 241 10.24 -18.71 20.84
CA LYS A 241 10.75 -17.33 20.61
C LYS A 241 10.26 -16.81 19.29
N LYS A 242 9.77 -15.58 19.30
CA LYS A 242 9.39 -14.86 18.09
C LYS A 242 10.61 -14.38 17.31
N VAL A 243 10.61 -14.64 16.01
CA VAL A 243 11.65 -14.21 15.07
C VAL A 243 10.99 -13.49 13.89
N LYS A 244 11.28 -12.22 13.72
CA LYS A 244 10.88 -11.46 12.55
C LYS A 244 11.84 -11.77 11.41
N VAL A 245 11.29 -12.03 10.22
CA VAL A 245 12.06 -12.27 9.00
C VAL A 245 11.97 -11.04 8.12
N MET A 246 13.12 -10.48 7.77
CA MET A 246 13.21 -9.29 6.92
C MET A 246 13.48 -9.65 5.47
N GLU A 247 14.17 -10.79 5.26
CA GLU A 247 14.53 -11.27 3.94
C GLU A 247 14.71 -12.78 3.97
N CYS A 248 14.14 -13.46 2.98
CA CYS A 248 14.36 -14.89 2.75
C CYS A 248 14.38 -15.17 1.25
N ARG A 249 14.86 -16.35 0.87
CA ARG A 249 14.82 -16.87 -0.50
C ARG A 249 14.25 -18.28 -0.51
N ILE A 250 13.60 -18.63 -1.60
CA ILE A 250 13.12 -19.99 -1.82
C ILE A 250 14.34 -20.92 -2.04
N ALA A 251 14.26 -22.11 -1.49
CA ALA A 251 15.23 -23.18 -1.67
C ALA A 251 14.52 -24.52 -1.83
N GLU A 252 15.26 -25.52 -2.26
CA GLU A 252 14.74 -26.89 -2.40
C GLU A 252 14.78 -27.63 -1.07
N SER A 253 13.80 -28.51 -0.85
CA SER A 253 13.84 -29.58 0.17
C SER A 253 13.57 -30.91 -0.50
N HIS A 254 13.96 -32.02 0.18
CA HIS A 254 13.81 -33.36 -0.36
C HIS A 254 12.82 -34.20 0.46
N GLY A 255 11.85 -33.53 1.12
CA GLY A 255 10.78 -34.17 1.88
C GLY A 255 11.04 -34.22 3.38
N GLU A 256 11.95 -33.40 3.88
CA GLU A 256 12.17 -33.24 5.32
C GLU A 256 10.93 -32.60 5.98
N ALA A 257 10.71 -32.93 7.24
CA ALA A 257 9.60 -32.33 8.01
C ALA A 257 9.76 -30.81 8.13
N ALA A 258 8.64 -30.09 8.03
CA ALA A 258 8.63 -28.63 8.19
C ALA A 258 9.30 -28.19 9.50
N GLY A 259 10.12 -27.14 9.45
CA GLY A 259 10.92 -26.65 10.57
C GLY A 259 12.28 -27.34 10.72
N THR A 260 12.59 -28.38 9.94
CA THR A 260 13.90 -29.03 9.97
C THR A 260 14.97 -28.11 9.38
N VAL A 261 16.05 -27.90 10.09
CA VAL A 261 17.24 -27.18 9.60
C VAL A 261 17.98 -28.05 8.59
N LEU A 262 18.04 -27.61 7.33
CA LEU A 262 18.73 -28.32 6.25
C LEU A 262 20.22 -27.94 6.19
N ALA A 263 20.50 -26.64 6.40
CA ALA A 263 21.83 -26.08 6.43
C ALA A 263 21.88 -24.87 7.38
N THR A 264 23.09 -24.56 7.87
CA THR A 264 23.31 -23.40 8.75
C THR A 264 24.06 -22.26 8.08
N LYS A 265 24.58 -22.46 6.85
CA LYS A 265 25.37 -21.48 6.07
C LYS A 265 25.03 -21.58 4.57
N PRO A 266 24.06 -20.84 4.04
CA PRO A 266 23.08 -20.01 4.75
C PRO A 266 22.10 -20.86 5.57
N LEU A 267 21.46 -20.26 6.57
CA LEU A 267 20.42 -20.96 7.34
C LEU A 267 19.26 -21.30 6.43
N THR A 268 19.09 -22.59 6.15
CA THR A 268 18.04 -23.14 5.28
C THR A 268 17.14 -24.04 6.12
N VAL A 269 15.84 -23.83 6.01
CA VAL A 269 14.83 -24.53 6.82
C VAL A 269 13.77 -25.12 5.90
N ALA A 270 13.42 -26.38 6.10
CA ALA A 270 12.35 -27.05 5.38
C ALA A 270 10.99 -26.42 5.74
N CYS A 271 10.14 -26.28 4.74
CA CYS A 271 8.77 -25.79 4.85
C CYS A 271 7.77 -26.94 4.62
N GLY A 272 6.47 -26.65 4.67
CA GLY A 272 5.44 -27.63 4.31
C GLY A 272 5.61 -28.16 2.88
N GLU A 273 6.04 -27.27 1.98
CA GLU A 273 6.50 -27.59 0.62
C GLU A 273 7.70 -26.70 0.31
N GLY A 274 8.81 -27.29 -0.19
CA GLY A 274 10.05 -26.60 -0.44
C GLY A 274 10.80 -26.22 0.85
N ALA A 275 11.70 -25.26 0.75
CA ALA A 275 12.47 -24.71 1.86
C ALA A 275 12.70 -23.21 1.69
N ILE A 276 13.08 -22.53 2.76
CA ILE A 276 13.50 -21.12 2.73
C ILE A 276 14.90 -20.96 3.30
N GLN A 277 15.66 -20.07 2.69
CA GLN A 277 16.88 -19.52 3.28
C GLN A 277 16.53 -18.25 4.05
N LEU A 278 16.76 -18.24 5.34
CA LEU A 278 16.59 -17.07 6.19
C LEU A 278 17.85 -16.20 6.07
N LEU A 279 17.76 -15.09 5.32
CA LEU A 279 18.91 -14.22 5.04
C LEU A 279 19.08 -13.16 6.13
N HIS A 280 18.01 -12.41 6.45
CA HIS A 280 18.02 -11.40 7.49
C HIS A 280 16.86 -11.59 8.47
N VAL A 281 17.18 -11.68 9.75
CA VAL A 281 16.21 -11.92 10.83
C VAL A 281 16.39 -10.95 11.99
N VAL A 282 15.33 -10.74 12.76
CA VAL A 282 15.34 -9.96 14.00
C VAL A 282 14.70 -10.81 15.10
N PRO A 283 15.48 -11.56 15.87
CA PRO A 283 14.97 -12.29 17.03
C PRO A 283 14.45 -11.33 18.09
N GLU A 284 13.44 -11.75 18.84
CA GLU A 284 12.83 -10.93 19.89
C GLU A 284 13.88 -10.40 20.88
N GLY A 285 13.85 -9.09 21.13
CA GLY A 285 14.80 -8.40 22.01
C GLY A 285 16.24 -8.29 21.49
N LYS A 286 16.49 -8.64 20.21
CA LYS A 286 17.82 -8.55 19.59
C LYS A 286 17.85 -7.50 18.47
N LYS A 287 19.05 -7.18 18.00
CA LYS A 287 19.27 -6.40 16.79
C LYS A 287 19.11 -7.28 15.54
N PRO A 288 18.86 -6.68 14.37
CA PRO A 288 18.90 -7.40 13.10
C PRO A 288 20.26 -8.14 12.93
N MET A 289 20.20 -9.34 12.38
CA MET A 289 21.37 -10.16 12.08
C MET A 289 21.11 -11.06 10.86
N ASP A 290 22.20 -11.58 10.26
CA ASP A 290 22.09 -12.58 9.23
C ASP A 290 21.66 -13.95 9.79
N GLY A 291 21.07 -14.79 8.92
CA GLY A 291 20.57 -16.11 9.33
C GLY A 291 21.66 -17.05 9.81
N THR A 292 22.90 -16.95 9.29
CA THR A 292 24.04 -17.77 9.73
C THR A 292 24.43 -17.43 11.17
N SER A 293 24.50 -16.14 11.51
CA SER A 293 24.75 -15.66 12.87
C SER A 293 23.63 -16.06 13.83
N PHE A 294 22.38 -16.03 13.37
CA PHE A 294 21.23 -16.50 14.14
C PHE A 294 21.34 -18.01 14.44
N ALA A 295 21.64 -18.83 13.43
CA ALA A 295 21.86 -20.26 13.59
C ALA A 295 23.00 -20.57 14.58
N ALA A 296 24.13 -19.85 14.46
CA ALA A 296 25.26 -20.00 15.38
C ALA A 296 24.87 -19.63 16.82
N GLY A 297 24.10 -18.55 17.00
CA GLY A 297 23.63 -18.10 18.31
C GLY A 297 22.71 -19.12 19.02
N LEU A 298 21.96 -19.90 18.26
CA LEU A 298 21.14 -21.01 18.75
C LEU A 298 21.89 -22.36 18.76
N ARG A 299 23.12 -22.42 18.23
CA ARG A 299 23.95 -23.64 18.06
C ARG A 299 23.25 -24.71 17.21
N LEU A 300 22.46 -24.27 16.22
CA LEU A 300 21.75 -25.18 15.33
C LEU A 300 22.70 -26.00 14.46
N LYS A 301 22.26 -27.21 14.15
CA LYS A 301 22.90 -28.16 13.22
C LYS A 301 21.87 -28.64 12.21
N ALA A 302 22.33 -29.17 11.08
CA ALA A 302 21.45 -29.86 10.17
C ALA A 302 20.73 -31.03 10.89
N GLY A 303 19.43 -31.12 10.68
CA GLY A 303 18.55 -32.09 11.37
C GLY A 303 17.87 -31.55 12.63
N ASP A 304 18.30 -30.43 13.19
CA ASP A 304 17.62 -29.80 14.33
C ASP A 304 16.26 -29.21 13.90
N SER A 305 15.34 -29.03 14.86
CA SER A 305 14.08 -28.33 14.65
C SER A 305 14.22 -26.86 15.05
N LEU A 306 13.80 -25.94 14.17
CA LEU A 306 13.79 -24.49 14.41
C LEU A 306 12.45 -23.99 15.05
#